data_c77403f7c3dfa84606e3fb5dcab4d386
#
_entry.id   c77403f7c3dfa84606e3fb5dcab4d386
#
_cell.length_a   1.000
_cell.length_b   1.000
_cell.length_c   1.000
_cell.angle_alpha   90.00
_cell.angle_beta   90.00
_cell.angle_gamma   90.00
#
_symmetry.space_group_name_H-M   'P 1'
#
loop_
_entity.id
_entity.type
_entity.pdbx_description
1 polymer ?
#
loop_
_entity_poly.entity_id
_entity_poly.type
_entity_poly.pdbx_seq_one_letter_code
_entity_poly.pdbx_strand_id
1 'polypeptide(L)'
;MFYEKYLQATKQKGSFINLNLDPALPNQRSSNTIPESYANKEDRQALLDFSLYIIEQVSDYCCCVKPNTQYYLGHTGILQTITKKIHEHGMISILDHKLTDIGSTNGSALYWIQKMGFDAFTFSPFAGNILRTVQKAHEKDMGVIVLTLMSNPEAEQMMINTTVNGKPYFLHTAQTIKKIDADGCVVGLTCFVKPDYVKKIQQTVGDKAVFLLQGIGPQGGKANNIRHVKNPLISLGRAVLYADNPKKTIQKYHEIFKKYT
;
A
#
# COMPACT_ATOMS: atom_id res chain seq x y z
N MET A 1 -11.26 -14.23 -0.39
CA MET A 1 -10.63 -13.36 0.65
C MET A 1 -9.40 -12.67 0.06
N PHE A 2 -8.96 -11.53 0.61
CA PHE A 2 -7.86 -10.72 0.05
C PHE A 2 -6.54 -11.51 -0.09
N TYR A 3 -6.19 -12.34 0.89
CA TYR A 3 -4.98 -13.17 0.83
C TYR A 3 -4.92 -14.08 -0.40
N GLU A 4 -6.04 -14.69 -0.79
CA GLU A 4 -6.11 -15.52 -2.00
C GLU A 4 -5.92 -14.71 -3.28
N LYS A 5 -6.52 -13.50 -3.33
CA LYS A 5 -6.31 -12.57 -4.45
C LYS A 5 -4.84 -12.16 -4.56
N TYR A 6 -4.18 -11.88 -3.43
CA TYR A 6 -2.75 -11.59 -3.37
C TYR A 6 -1.91 -12.76 -3.91
N LEU A 7 -2.15 -13.99 -3.46
CA LEU A 7 -1.42 -15.17 -3.93
C LEU A 7 -1.62 -15.41 -5.44
N GLN A 8 -2.83 -15.23 -5.93
CA GLN A 8 -3.13 -15.37 -7.34
C GLN A 8 -2.40 -14.32 -8.18
N ALA A 9 -2.46 -13.05 -7.78
CA ALA A 9 -1.82 -11.96 -8.51
C ALA A 9 -0.29 -12.08 -8.50
N THR A 10 0.31 -12.42 -7.36
CA THR A 10 1.77 -12.63 -7.25
C THR A 10 2.25 -13.80 -8.11
N LYS A 11 1.51 -14.91 -8.12
CA LYS A 11 1.79 -16.06 -8.97
C LYS A 11 1.66 -15.72 -10.46
N GLN A 12 0.57 -15.06 -10.85
CA GLN A 12 0.31 -14.68 -12.24
C GLN A 12 1.38 -13.73 -12.79
N LYS A 13 1.84 -12.79 -11.96
CA LYS A 13 2.84 -11.78 -12.36
C LYS A 13 4.29 -12.22 -12.12
N GLY A 14 4.53 -13.30 -11.38
CA GLY A 14 5.87 -13.66 -10.92
C GLY A 14 6.53 -12.51 -10.16
N SER A 15 5.78 -11.75 -9.38
CA SER A 15 6.21 -10.48 -8.80
C SER A 15 5.50 -10.17 -7.49
N PHE A 16 6.23 -9.54 -6.57
CA PHE A 16 5.69 -8.97 -5.31
C PHE A 16 5.69 -7.44 -5.31
N ILE A 17 5.74 -6.83 -6.48
CA ILE A 17 5.82 -5.38 -6.59
C ILE A 17 4.42 -4.76 -6.55
N ASN A 18 4.28 -3.78 -5.65
CA ASN A 18 3.18 -2.82 -5.61
C ASN A 18 3.65 -1.47 -6.14
N LEU A 19 2.90 -0.88 -7.06
CA LEU A 19 3.12 0.52 -7.43
C LEU A 19 2.30 1.43 -6.52
N ASN A 20 2.95 2.36 -5.81
CA ASN A 20 2.28 3.49 -5.18
C ASN A 20 1.91 4.49 -6.27
N LEU A 21 0.62 4.65 -6.54
CA LEU A 21 0.10 5.58 -7.54
C LEU A 21 -0.29 6.91 -6.87
N ASP A 22 0.70 7.81 -6.80
CA ASP A 22 0.65 9.11 -6.13
C ASP A 22 0.84 10.25 -7.17
N PRO A 23 -0.09 10.48 -8.12
CA PRO A 23 0.05 11.44 -9.21
C PRO A 23 -0.14 12.87 -8.71
N ALA A 24 0.96 13.55 -8.37
CA ALA A 24 0.90 14.93 -7.90
C ALA A 24 0.71 15.90 -9.06
N LEU A 25 -0.28 16.76 -8.97
CA LEU A 25 -0.41 17.95 -9.84
C LEU A 25 0.71 18.97 -9.54
N PRO A 26 1.09 19.83 -10.50
CA PRO A 26 2.17 20.82 -10.29
C PRO A 26 2.01 21.70 -9.05
N ASN A 27 0.77 22.04 -8.67
CA ASN A 27 0.49 22.87 -7.49
C ASN A 27 0.50 22.07 -6.15
N GLN A 28 0.61 20.76 -6.20
CA GLN A 28 0.64 19.91 -4.99
C GLN A 28 2.06 19.64 -4.49
N ARG A 29 3.07 19.77 -5.34
CA ARG A 29 4.49 19.53 -5.01
C ARG A 29 5.41 20.45 -5.84
N SER A 30 6.59 20.72 -5.30
CA SER A 30 7.65 21.45 -6.01
C SER A 30 8.43 20.57 -7.00
N SER A 31 8.33 19.25 -6.87
CA SER A 31 9.01 18.27 -7.75
C SER A 31 8.29 16.93 -7.74
N ASN A 32 8.60 16.07 -8.70
CA ASN A 32 7.91 14.78 -8.89
C ASN A 32 6.40 14.99 -9.08
N THR A 33 6.07 15.79 -10.08
CA THR A 33 4.69 16.06 -10.51
C THR A 33 4.43 15.36 -11.84
N ILE A 34 3.16 15.21 -12.21
CA ILE A 34 2.78 14.68 -13.52
C ILE A 34 3.42 15.52 -14.65
N PRO A 35 3.83 14.89 -15.78
CA PRO A 35 4.43 15.61 -16.90
C PRO A 35 3.51 16.70 -17.45
N GLU A 36 4.11 17.77 -18.00
CA GLU A 36 3.39 18.92 -18.55
C GLU A 36 2.36 18.54 -19.62
N SER A 37 2.66 17.50 -20.41
CA SER A 37 1.75 16.95 -21.42
C SER A 37 0.40 16.48 -20.86
N TYR A 38 0.35 16.14 -19.57
CA TYR A 38 -0.88 15.83 -18.84
C TYR A 38 -1.39 17.04 -18.05
N ALA A 39 -0.50 17.79 -17.40
CA ALA A 39 -0.83 18.89 -16.52
C ALA A 39 -1.55 20.08 -17.21
N ASN A 40 -1.43 20.20 -18.53
CA ASN A 40 -2.14 21.19 -19.33
C ASN A 40 -3.62 20.87 -19.58
N LYS A 41 -4.11 19.73 -19.07
CA LYS A 41 -5.53 19.33 -19.10
C LYS A 41 -6.23 19.80 -17.82
N GLU A 42 -7.55 19.69 -17.80
CA GLU A 42 -8.34 19.82 -16.57
C GLU A 42 -7.86 18.76 -15.55
N ASP A 43 -7.73 19.10 -14.27
CA ASP A 43 -7.13 18.28 -13.21
C ASP A 43 -7.68 16.84 -13.18
N ARG A 44 -9.00 16.70 -13.29
CA ARG A 44 -9.65 15.38 -13.31
C ARG A 44 -9.17 14.52 -14.47
N GLN A 45 -9.06 15.10 -15.67
CA GLN A 45 -8.61 14.38 -16.86
C GLN A 45 -7.10 14.12 -16.81
N ALA A 46 -6.33 15.07 -16.31
CA ALA A 46 -4.88 14.93 -16.12
C ALA A 46 -4.55 13.75 -15.19
N LEU A 47 -5.21 13.69 -14.04
CA LEU A 47 -5.05 12.60 -13.05
C LEU A 47 -5.46 11.25 -13.62
N LEU A 48 -6.58 11.19 -14.35
CA LEU A 48 -7.07 9.95 -14.95
C LEU A 48 -6.12 9.45 -16.02
N ASP A 49 -5.80 10.27 -17.02
CA ASP A 49 -4.97 9.87 -18.16
C ASP A 49 -3.58 9.43 -17.72
N PHE A 50 -2.95 10.19 -16.82
CA PHE A 50 -1.64 9.81 -16.30
C PHE A 50 -1.69 8.52 -15.50
N SER A 51 -2.72 8.34 -14.67
CA SER A 51 -2.89 7.10 -13.89
C SER A 51 -3.07 5.88 -14.79
N LEU A 52 -3.91 5.98 -15.82
CA LEU A 52 -4.13 4.88 -16.78
C LEU A 52 -2.87 4.57 -17.58
N TYR A 53 -2.15 5.60 -18.04
CA TYR A 53 -0.85 5.42 -18.71
C TYR A 53 0.15 4.65 -17.83
N ILE A 54 0.32 5.05 -16.59
CA ILE A 54 1.27 4.40 -15.68
C ILE A 54 0.86 2.95 -15.38
N ILE A 55 -0.42 2.66 -15.17
CA ILE A 55 -0.91 1.29 -14.96
C ILE A 55 -0.52 0.41 -16.14
N GLU A 56 -0.72 0.89 -17.37
CA GLU A 56 -0.32 0.18 -18.59
C GLU A 56 1.19 -0.13 -18.62
N GLN A 57 2.03 0.88 -18.27
CA GLN A 57 3.49 0.73 -18.29
C GLN A 57 4.02 -0.31 -17.29
N VAL A 58 3.34 -0.52 -16.16
CA VAL A 58 3.81 -1.39 -15.07
C VAL A 58 3.12 -2.76 -15.02
N SER A 59 2.08 -2.95 -15.80
CA SER A 59 1.16 -4.10 -15.71
C SER A 59 1.83 -5.47 -15.85
N ASP A 60 2.93 -5.57 -16.61
CA ASP A 60 3.67 -6.82 -16.80
C ASP A 60 4.51 -7.21 -15.57
N TYR A 61 4.84 -6.25 -14.68
CA TYR A 61 5.82 -6.40 -13.62
C TYR A 61 5.29 -6.16 -12.22
N CYS A 62 4.07 -5.62 -12.09
CA CYS A 62 3.43 -5.40 -10.80
C CYS A 62 2.30 -6.40 -10.55
N CYS A 63 2.18 -6.87 -9.32
CA CYS A 63 1.00 -7.64 -8.89
C CYS A 63 -0.06 -6.76 -8.23
N CYS A 64 0.29 -5.53 -7.86
CA CYS A 64 -0.59 -4.61 -7.14
C CYS A 64 -0.35 -3.17 -7.58
N VAL A 65 -1.42 -2.38 -7.58
CA VAL A 65 -1.35 -0.91 -7.66
C VAL A 65 -2.11 -0.31 -6.48
N LYS A 66 -1.51 0.68 -5.84
CA LYS A 66 -2.03 1.34 -4.65
C LYS A 66 -2.24 2.84 -4.87
N PRO A 67 -3.41 3.26 -5.39
CA PRO A 67 -3.78 4.68 -5.45
C PRO A 67 -3.90 5.27 -4.04
N ASN A 68 -3.39 6.49 -3.88
CA ASN A 68 -3.45 7.20 -2.61
C ASN A 68 -4.52 8.29 -2.66
N THR A 69 -5.53 8.16 -1.82
CA THR A 69 -6.71 9.04 -1.76
C THR A 69 -6.34 10.54 -1.75
N GLN A 70 -5.24 10.91 -1.10
CA GLN A 70 -4.84 12.32 -0.94
C GLN A 70 -4.55 13.01 -2.29
N TYR A 71 -4.14 12.26 -3.32
CA TYR A 71 -3.89 12.81 -4.66
C TYR A 71 -5.14 12.91 -5.52
N TYR A 72 -6.25 12.35 -5.06
CA TYR A 72 -7.53 12.29 -5.79
C TYR A 72 -8.67 13.01 -5.05
N LEU A 73 -8.37 13.75 -3.97
CA LEU A 73 -9.38 14.55 -3.26
C LEU A 73 -10.03 15.55 -4.23
N GLY A 74 -11.35 15.63 -4.22
CA GLY A 74 -12.13 16.40 -5.21
C GLY A 74 -12.40 15.64 -6.51
N HIS A 75 -11.65 14.57 -6.81
CA HIS A 75 -11.78 13.78 -8.05
C HIS A 75 -11.91 12.27 -7.80
N THR A 76 -12.35 11.86 -6.61
CA THR A 76 -12.44 10.45 -6.21
C THR A 76 -13.30 9.59 -7.14
N GLY A 77 -14.21 10.19 -7.89
CA GLY A 77 -15.04 9.49 -8.89
C GLY A 77 -14.25 8.79 -10.00
N ILE A 78 -12.98 9.19 -10.26
CA ILE A 78 -12.14 8.50 -11.26
C ILE A 78 -11.52 7.20 -10.72
N LEU A 79 -11.50 7.00 -9.39
CA LEU A 79 -10.90 5.83 -8.77
C LEU A 79 -11.56 4.52 -9.20
N GLN A 80 -12.85 4.53 -9.49
CA GLN A 80 -13.54 3.35 -10.02
C GLN A 80 -13.02 2.94 -11.42
N THR A 81 -12.76 3.91 -12.29
CA THR A 81 -12.15 3.65 -13.61
C THR A 81 -10.72 3.14 -13.47
N ILE A 82 -9.95 3.72 -12.55
CA ILE A 82 -8.58 3.30 -12.24
C ILE A 82 -8.57 1.86 -11.72
N THR A 83 -9.45 1.52 -10.78
CA THR A 83 -9.54 0.18 -10.19
C THR A 83 -9.92 -0.86 -11.25
N LYS A 84 -10.89 -0.55 -12.11
CA LYS A 84 -11.25 -1.40 -13.24
C LYS A 84 -10.06 -1.68 -14.14
N LYS A 85 -9.28 -0.65 -14.50
CA LYS A 85 -8.07 -0.81 -15.33
C LYS A 85 -7.01 -1.68 -14.63
N ILE A 86 -6.83 -1.56 -13.32
CA ILE A 86 -5.93 -2.42 -12.54
C ILE A 86 -6.34 -3.90 -12.67
N HIS A 87 -7.63 -4.19 -12.50
CA HIS A 87 -8.17 -5.55 -12.56
C HIS A 87 -8.13 -6.13 -13.98
N GLU A 88 -8.35 -5.33 -15.03
CA GLU A 88 -8.20 -5.74 -16.43
C GLU A 88 -6.81 -6.30 -16.74
N HIS A 89 -5.80 -5.84 -16.01
CA HIS A 89 -4.42 -6.36 -16.11
C HIS A 89 -4.12 -7.50 -15.11
N GLY A 90 -5.08 -8.05 -14.39
CA GLY A 90 -4.87 -9.14 -13.43
C GLY A 90 -4.07 -8.73 -12.19
N MET A 91 -4.05 -7.45 -11.86
CA MET A 91 -3.43 -6.91 -10.64
C MET A 91 -4.48 -6.70 -9.57
N ILE A 92 -4.10 -6.76 -8.29
CA ILE A 92 -4.94 -6.34 -7.16
C ILE A 92 -4.82 -4.84 -6.89
N SER A 93 -5.85 -4.28 -6.27
CA SER A 93 -5.94 -2.86 -5.94
C SER A 93 -6.03 -2.63 -4.43
N ILE A 94 -5.21 -1.71 -3.89
CA ILE A 94 -5.26 -1.30 -2.49
C ILE A 94 -5.50 0.22 -2.45
N LEU A 95 -6.55 0.68 -1.77
CA LEU A 95 -6.72 2.12 -1.54
C LEU A 95 -5.84 2.57 -0.37
N ASP A 96 -4.86 3.44 -0.62
CA ASP A 96 -4.07 4.05 0.46
C ASP A 96 -4.86 5.21 1.09
N HIS A 97 -5.82 4.84 1.93
CA HIS A 97 -6.76 5.77 2.58
C HIS A 97 -6.37 6.14 4.00
N LYS A 98 -5.70 5.20 4.69
CA LYS A 98 -5.36 5.32 6.11
C LYS A 98 -6.59 5.64 6.97
N LEU A 99 -7.70 4.90 6.69
CA LEU A 99 -8.97 5.07 7.40
C LEU A 99 -8.73 5.00 8.92
N THR A 100 -9.23 5.98 9.67
CA THR A 100 -8.99 6.09 11.11
C THR A 100 -10.17 6.66 11.89
N ASP A 101 -11.37 6.60 11.37
CA ASP A 101 -12.56 7.11 12.02
C ASP A 101 -13.25 6.03 12.90
N ILE A 102 -14.38 6.32 13.47
CA ILE A 102 -15.13 5.44 14.36
C ILE A 102 -16.42 4.93 13.73
N GLY A 103 -16.92 3.81 14.25
CA GLY A 103 -18.28 3.31 14.12
C GLY A 103 -18.94 3.41 12.76
N SER A 104 -19.93 4.28 12.68
CA SER A 104 -20.75 4.49 11.47
C SER A 104 -19.97 5.19 10.34
N THR A 105 -19.06 6.09 10.67
CA THR A 105 -18.22 6.81 9.69
C THR A 105 -17.31 5.84 8.95
N ASN A 106 -16.65 4.90 9.65
CA ASN A 106 -15.93 3.81 8.99
C ASN A 106 -16.86 2.97 8.09
N GLY A 107 -18.10 2.72 8.54
CA GLY A 107 -19.09 2.03 7.72
C GLY A 107 -19.42 2.75 6.40
N SER A 108 -19.53 4.07 6.43
CA SER A 108 -19.71 4.91 5.24
C SER A 108 -18.48 4.84 4.31
N ALA A 109 -17.27 4.94 4.87
CA ALA A 109 -16.04 4.81 4.09
C ALA A 109 -15.95 3.42 3.40
N LEU A 110 -16.24 2.35 4.12
CA LEU A 110 -16.26 0.99 3.57
C LEU A 110 -17.27 0.82 2.41
N TYR A 111 -18.44 1.47 2.50
CA TYR A 111 -19.42 1.48 1.42
C TYR A 111 -18.82 2.10 0.15
N TRP A 112 -18.17 3.26 0.25
CA TRP A 112 -17.58 3.92 -0.91
C TRP A 112 -16.36 3.18 -1.47
N ILE A 113 -15.48 2.65 -0.61
CA ILE A 113 -14.31 1.86 -1.02
C ILE A 113 -14.76 0.62 -1.81
N GLN A 114 -15.80 -0.08 -1.35
CA GLN A 114 -16.41 -1.21 -2.07
C GLN A 114 -17.01 -0.77 -3.42
N LYS A 115 -17.73 0.36 -3.46
CA LYS A 115 -18.31 0.90 -4.71
C LYS A 115 -17.24 1.28 -5.74
N MET A 116 -16.08 1.75 -5.29
CA MET A 116 -14.93 2.01 -6.15
C MET A 116 -14.22 0.71 -6.61
N GLY A 117 -14.57 -0.45 -6.06
CA GLY A 117 -14.08 -1.76 -6.48
C GLY A 117 -12.72 -2.17 -5.91
N PHE A 118 -12.22 -1.54 -4.85
CA PHE A 118 -10.93 -1.90 -4.25
C PHE A 118 -10.96 -3.26 -3.55
N ASP A 119 -9.87 -4.04 -3.70
CA ASP A 119 -9.70 -5.33 -3.02
C ASP A 119 -9.32 -5.18 -1.55
N ALA A 120 -8.62 -4.09 -1.20
CA ALA A 120 -8.21 -3.79 0.16
C ALA A 120 -8.00 -2.28 0.37
N PHE A 121 -7.82 -1.88 1.61
CA PHE A 121 -7.45 -0.51 1.96
C PHE A 121 -6.49 -0.47 3.15
N THR A 122 -5.76 0.65 3.31
CA THR A 122 -4.92 0.88 4.48
C THR A 122 -5.74 1.48 5.63
N PHE A 123 -5.51 0.97 6.84
CA PHE A 123 -6.21 1.37 8.06
C PHE A 123 -5.22 1.84 9.14
N SER A 124 -5.52 2.96 9.80
CA SER A 124 -4.79 3.43 10.97
C SER A 124 -5.48 2.97 12.25
N PRO A 125 -4.80 2.24 13.14
CA PRO A 125 -5.42 1.69 14.35
C PRO A 125 -5.59 2.70 15.49
N PHE A 126 -5.32 3.98 15.24
CA PHE A 126 -5.28 5.02 16.29
C PHE A 126 -6.57 5.14 17.08
N ALA A 127 -7.73 5.02 16.43
CA ALA A 127 -9.05 5.11 17.11
C ALA A 127 -9.44 3.84 17.90
N GLY A 128 -8.62 2.77 17.90
CA GLY A 128 -8.82 1.57 18.71
C GLY A 128 -9.94 0.62 18.26
N ASN A 129 -10.66 0.92 17.17
CA ASN A 129 -11.84 0.18 16.71
C ASN A 129 -11.56 -0.80 15.57
N ILE A 130 -10.35 -1.29 15.48
CA ILE A 130 -9.83 -2.14 14.39
C ILE A 130 -10.66 -3.43 14.21
N LEU A 131 -11.04 -4.14 15.28
CA LEU A 131 -11.82 -5.38 15.21
C LEU A 131 -13.12 -5.20 14.41
N ARG A 132 -13.91 -4.19 14.77
CA ARG A 132 -15.20 -3.94 14.13
C ARG A 132 -15.04 -3.52 12.67
N THR A 133 -13.98 -2.77 12.37
CA THR A 133 -13.69 -2.34 10.98
C THR A 133 -13.29 -3.52 10.13
N VAL A 134 -12.42 -4.43 10.62
CA VAL A 134 -12.01 -5.65 9.90
C VAL A 134 -13.21 -6.54 9.63
N GLN A 135 -14.05 -6.82 10.64
CA GLN A 135 -15.26 -7.63 10.45
C GLN A 135 -16.16 -7.08 9.33
N LYS A 136 -16.47 -5.78 9.37
CA LYS A 136 -17.29 -5.13 8.34
C LYS A 136 -16.64 -5.10 6.96
N ALA A 137 -15.31 -5.03 6.88
CA ALA A 137 -14.59 -5.09 5.62
C ALA A 137 -14.65 -6.50 5.03
N HIS A 138 -14.46 -7.53 5.84
CA HIS A 138 -14.56 -8.94 5.42
C HIS A 138 -15.97 -9.30 4.93
N GLU A 139 -17.05 -8.80 5.58
CA GLU A 139 -18.43 -8.94 5.09
C GLU A 139 -18.62 -8.38 3.67
N LYS A 140 -17.72 -7.50 3.21
CA LYS A 140 -17.72 -6.86 1.90
C LYS A 140 -16.63 -7.41 0.95
N ASP A 141 -15.99 -8.53 1.30
CA ASP A 141 -14.85 -9.14 0.60
C ASP A 141 -13.66 -8.17 0.38
N MET A 142 -13.44 -7.26 1.32
CA MET A 142 -12.32 -6.32 1.31
C MET A 142 -11.30 -6.65 2.38
N GLY A 143 -10.01 -6.59 2.01
CA GLY A 143 -8.89 -6.73 2.94
C GLY A 143 -8.56 -5.45 3.70
N VAL A 144 -7.97 -5.61 4.89
CA VAL A 144 -7.53 -4.50 5.74
C VAL A 144 -6.03 -4.61 6.02
N ILE A 145 -5.26 -3.64 5.54
CA ILE A 145 -3.82 -3.54 5.75
C ILE A 145 -3.55 -2.47 6.81
N VAL A 146 -3.12 -2.90 7.99
CA VAL A 146 -3.01 -2.04 9.18
C VAL A 146 -1.66 -1.33 9.24
N LEU A 147 -1.65 -0.01 9.48
CA LEU A 147 -0.42 0.75 9.75
C LEU A 147 0.21 0.25 11.05
N THR A 148 1.34 -0.45 10.94
CA THR A 148 1.98 -1.14 12.07
C THR A 148 3.28 -0.50 12.50
N LEU A 149 4.20 -0.22 11.56
CA LEU A 149 5.45 0.47 11.84
C LEU A 149 5.85 1.33 10.64
N MET A 150 5.68 2.63 10.75
CA MET A 150 6.08 3.59 9.72
C MET A 150 7.54 4.00 9.90
N SER A 151 8.13 4.66 8.90
CA SER A 151 9.55 5.06 8.89
C SER A 151 9.77 6.58 8.82
N ASN A 152 8.73 7.40 8.94
CA ASN A 152 8.88 8.83 9.13
C ASN A 152 9.43 9.14 10.54
N PRO A 153 10.19 10.23 10.74
CA PRO A 153 10.87 10.50 12.01
C PRO A 153 9.96 10.44 13.25
N GLU A 154 8.75 10.98 13.15
CA GLU A 154 7.78 11.05 14.25
C GLU A 154 7.28 9.66 14.69
N ALA A 155 7.34 8.68 13.79
CA ALA A 155 6.89 7.32 14.08
C ALA A 155 7.80 6.60 15.09
N GLU A 156 9.05 6.99 15.26
CA GLU A 156 9.93 6.44 16.29
C GLU A 156 9.34 6.67 17.68
N GLN A 157 8.97 7.90 17.97
CA GLN A 157 8.33 8.25 19.25
C GLN A 157 6.97 7.56 19.42
N MET A 158 6.12 7.62 18.39
CA MET A 158 4.75 7.15 18.48
C MET A 158 4.61 5.63 18.43
N MET A 159 5.45 4.94 17.69
CA MET A 159 5.25 3.50 17.45
C MET A 159 6.26 2.61 18.17
N ILE A 160 7.46 3.12 18.49
CA ILE A 160 8.51 2.35 19.18
C ILE A 160 8.58 2.71 20.64
N ASN A 161 8.68 4.02 20.97
CA ASN A 161 8.89 4.49 22.35
C ASN A 161 7.59 4.54 23.15
N THR A 162 6.43 4.77 22.49
CA THR A 162 5.14 4.68 23.16
C THR A 162 4.78 3.22 23.42
N THR A 163 4.22 2.95 24.61
CA THR A 163 3.84 1.59 25.00
C THR A 163 2.34 1.49 25.34
N VAL A 164 1.78 0.31 25.06
CA VAL A 164 0.45 -0.10 25.50
C VAL A 164 0.62 -1.38 26.31
N ASN A 165 0.19 -1.37 27.57
CA ASN A 165 0.37 -2.49 28.51
C ASN A 165 1.84 -2.98 28.57
N GLY A 166 2.80 -2.05 28.61
CA GLY A 166 4.23 -2.32 28.71
C GLY A 166 4.89 -2.82 27.42
N LYS A 167 4.16 -2.87 26.29
CA LYS A 167 4.71 -3.28 24.98
C LYS A 167 4.77 -2.11 24.01
N PRO A 168 5.84 -1.98 23.18
CA PRO A 168 5.87 -0.99 22.12
C PRO A 168 4.61 -1.02 21.25
N TYR A 169 4.10 0.15 20.88
CA TYR A 169 2.82 0.27 20.18
C TYR A 169 2.78 -0.55 18.87
N PHE A 170 3.87 -0.62 18.12
CA PHE A 170 3.92 -1.43 16.91
C PHE A 170 3.76 -2.93 17.16
N LEU A 171 4.28 -3.45 18.30
CA LEU A 171 4.10 -4.85 18.69
C LEU A 171 2.69 -5.11 19.22
N HIS A 172 2.12 -4.16 19.96
CA HIS A 172 0.73 -4.22 20.36
C HIS A 172 -0.19 -4.28 19.13
N THR A 173 0.07 -3.44 18.13
CA THR A 173 -0.67 -3.45 16.86
C THR A 173 -0.52 -4.79 16.13
N ALA A 174 0.70 -5.33 16.04
CA ALA A 174 0.94 -6.65 15.43
C ALA A 174 0.17 -7.77 16.14
N GLN A 175 0.12 -7.77 17.49
CA GLN A 175 -0.69 -8.73 18.26
C GLN A 175 -2.18 -8.58 17.98
N THR A 176 -2.65 -7.34 17.84
CA THR A 176 -4.04 -7.06 17.48
C THR A 176 -4.37 -7.60 16.10
N ILE A 177 -3.53 -7.35 15.09
CA ILE A 177 -3.67 -7.91 13.72
C ILE A 177 -3.86 -9.42 13.78
N LYS A 178 -2.99 -10.14 14.52
CA LYS A 178 -3.08 -11.59 14.68
C LYS A 178 -4.39 -12.04 15.33
N LYS A 179 -4.78 -11.35 16.40
CA LYS A 179 -5.98 -11.70 17.18
C LYS A 179 -7.28 -11.57 16.40
N ILE A 180 -7.35 -10.57 15.49
CA ILE A 180 -8.57 -10.26 14.72
C ILE A 180 -8.53 -10.76 13.29
N ASP A 181 -7.45 -11.46 12.90
CA ASP A 181 -7.22 -11.98 11.55
C ASP A 181 -7.29 -10.89 10.47
N ALA A 182 -6.67 -9.72 10.73
CA ALA A 182 -6.54 -8.69 9.70
C ALA A 182 -5.55 -9.14 8.61
N ASP A 183 -5.77 -8.69 7.37
CA ASP A 183 -5.13 -9.26 6.17
C ASP A 183 -3.66 -8.89 6.01
N GLY A 184 -3.20 -7.82 6.67
CA GLY A 184 -1.79 -7.45 6.57
C GLY A 184 -1.39 -6.23 7.39
N CYS A 185 -0.14 -5.84 7.22
CA CYS A 185 0.49 -4.74 7.93
C CYS A 185 1.34 -3.87 7.01
N VAL A 186 1.34 -2.55 7.26
CA VAL A 186 2.27 -1.60 6.63
C VAL A 186 3.52 -1.52 7.49
N VAL A 187 4.68 -1.77 6.87
CA VAL A 187 5.99 -1.69 7.53
C VAL A 187 6.97 -0.87 6.68
N GLY A 188 7.49 0.20 7.26
CA GLY A 188 8.60 0.95 6.69
C GLY A 188 9.92 0.18 6.85
N LEU A 189 10.86 0.37 5.91
CA LEU A 189 12.16 -0.30 5.92
C LEU A 189 13.34 0.68 5.97
N THR A 190 13.08 1.94 6.30
CA THR A 190 14.11 3.02 6.30
C THR A 190 14.27 3.64 7.69
N CYS A 191 15.17 4.58 7.80
CA CYS A 191 15.45 5.34 9.03
C CYS A 191 15.77 4.43 10.22
N PHE A 192 15.05 4.60 11.33
CA PHE A 192 15.22 3.89 12.60
C PHE A 192 14.68 2.45 12.59
N VAL A 193 13.95 2.02 11.55
CA VAL A 193 13.38 0.66 11.51
C VAL A 193 14.50 -0.37 11.37
N LYS A 194 14.68 -1.17 12.42
CA LYS A 194 15.69 -2.23 12.50
C LYS A 194 15.16 -3.54 11.93
N PRO A 195 16.03 -4.40 11.34
CA PRO A 195 15.66 -5.74 10.87
C PRO A 195 14.91 -6.57 11.94
N ASP A 196 15.33 -6.42 13.18
CA ASP A 196 14.76 -7.13 14.33
C ASP A 196 13.29 -6.76 14.60
N TYR A 197 12.91 -5.51 14.32
CA TYR A 197 11.50 -5.09 14.42
C TYR A 197 10.64 -5.79 13.37
N VAL A 198 11.13 -5.85 12.13
CA VAL A 198 10.43 -6.55 11.04
C VAL A 198 10.25 -8.03 11.35
N LYS A 199 11.33 -8.68 11.84
CA LYS A 199 11.30 -10.09 12.28
C LYS A 199 10.28 -10.31 13.41
N LYS A 200 10.27 -9.45 14.43
CA LYS A 200 9.29 -9.51 15.53
C LYS A 200 7.86 -9.34 15.06
N ILE A 201 7.60 -8.41 14.13
CA ILE A 201 6.28 -8.24 13.53
C ILE A 201 5.88 -9.54 12.80
N GLN A 202 6.74 -10.10 11.93
CA GLN A 202 6.43 -11.34 11.20
C GLN A 202 6.11 -12.50 12.14
N GLN A 203 6.92 -12.69 13.19
CA GLN A 203 6.69 -13.74 14.19
C GLN A 203 5.35 -13.54 14.93
N THR A 204 4.94 -12.29 15.12
CA THR A 204 3.73 -11.97 15.86
C THR A 204 2.48 -12.13 15.00
N VAL A 205 2.46 -11.60 13.78
CA VAL A 205 1.26 -11.63 12.90
C VAL A 205 1.05 -13.00 12.27
N GLY A 206 2.11 -13.81 12.13
CA GLY A 206 2.05 -15.15 11.54
C GLY A 206 2.19 -15.15 10.01
N ASP A 207 1.83 -16.28 9.40
CA ASP A 207 2.25 -16.62 8.04
C ASP A 207 1.30 -16.15 6.93
N LYS A 208 0.08 -15.72 7.26
CA LYS A 208 -0.92 -15.29 6.28
C LYS A 208 -0.97 -13.78 6.08
N ALA A 209 -0.35 -12.99 6.96
CA ALA A 209 -0.37 -11.54 6.84
C ALA A 209 0.47 -11.05 5.65
N VAL A 210 -0.08 -10.18 4.83
CA VAL A 210 0.61 -9.50 3.73
C VAL A 210 1.35 -8.29 4.27
N PHE A 211 2.64 -8.17 3.97
CA PHE A 211 3.48 -7.06 4.41
C PHE A 211 3.61 -6.01 3.31
N LEU A 212 2.89 -4.93 3.42
CA LEU A 212 3.04 -3.76 2.55
C LEU A 212 4.29 -2.98 2.97
N LEU A 213 5.41 -3.26 2.29
CA LEU A 213 6.74 -2.76 2.63
C LEU A 213 7.02 -1.43 1.93
N GLN A 214 7.36 -0.40 2.70
CA GLN A 214 7.62 0.95 2.20
C GLN A 214 9.10 1.34 2.36
N GLY A 215 9.60 2.24 1.48
CA GLY A 215 10.93 2.82 1.61
C GLY A 215 12.06 2.00 1.00
N ILE A 216 11.75 1.09 0.08
CA ILE A 216 12.75 0.39 -0.73
C ILE A 216 13.00 1.24 -1.97
N GLY A 217 14.12 1.97 -1.97
CA GLY A 217 14.53 2.84 -3.08
C GLY A 217 15.61 2.21 -3.95
N PRO A 218 16.08 2.94 -4.99
CA PRO A 218 17.10 2.49 -5.94
C PRO A 218 18.42 2.06 -5.30
N GLN A 219 18.70 2.52 -4.09
CA GLN A 219 19.95 2.26 -3.37
C GLN A 219 19.96 0.95 -2.58
N GLY A 220 18.88 0.14 -2.62
CA GLY A 220 18.86 -1.25 -2.13
C GLY A 220 19.26 -1.50 -0.68
N GLY A 221 19.58 -0.46 0.10
CA GLY A 221 20.29 -0.57 1.37
C GLY A 221 19.60 -1.37 2.47
N LYS A 222 18.35 -1.77 2.29
CA LYS A 222 17.61 -2.57 3.27
C LYS A 222 16.80 -3.71 2.65
N ALA A 223 17.09 -4.09 1.42
CA ALA A 223 16.46 -5.25 0.77
C ALA A 223 16.64 -6.55 1.59
N ASN A 224 17.70 -6.65 2.41
CA ASN A 224 17.89 -7.79 3.31
C ASN A 224 16.76 -7.98 4.32
N ASN A 225 16.00 -6.92 4.65
CA ASN A 225 14.87 -7.01 5.56
C ASN A 225 13.69 -7.79 4.95
N ILE A 226 13.59 -7.85 3.62
CA ILE A 226 12.55 -8.60 2.89
C ILE A 226 12.66 -10.10 3.21
N ARG A 227 13.87 -10.62 3.41
CA ARG A 227 14.12 -12.05 3.70
C ARG A 227 13.44 -12.56 4.97
N HIS A 228 13.01 -11.68 5.85
CA HIS A 228 12.31 -12.04 7.09
C HIS A 228 10.79 -12.04 6.93
N VAL A 229 10.29 -11.73 5.74
CA VAL A 229 8.86 -11.58 5.46
C VAL A 229 8.40 -12.67 4.51
N LYS A 230 7.33 -13.38 4.87
CA LYS A 230 6.80 -14.49 4.07
C LYS A 230 5.94 -14.03 2.88
N ASN A 231 5.14 -13.00 3.08
CA ASN A 231 4.26 -12.46 2.04
C ASN A 231 4.58 -10.98 1.81
N PRO A 232 5.70 -10.65 1.15
CA PRO A 232 6.08 -9.29 0.89
C PRO A 232 5.23 -8.67 -0.22
N LEU A 233 4.87 -7.39 -0.07
CA LEU A 233 4.33 -6.54 -1.12
C LEU A 233 5.19 -5.28 -1.16
N ILE A 234 6.15 -5.25 -2.08
CA ILE A 234 7.23 -4.26 -2.13
C ILE A 234 6.73 -3.01 -2.83
N SER A 235 6.63 -1.91 -2.11
CA SER A 235 6.12 -0.65 -2.64
C SER A 235 7.20 0.17 -3.34
N LEU A 236 6.97 0.45 -4.60
CA LEU A 236 7.71 1.42 -5.40
C LEU A 236 6.80 2.60 -5.74
N GLY A 237 7.32 3.80 -5.71
CA GLY A 237 6.54 5.02 -5.94
C GLY A 237 7.25 5.94 -6.94
N ARG A 238 7.65 7.11 -6.49
CA ARG A 238 8.21 8.21 -7.28
C ARG A 238 9.30 7.79 -8.29
N ALA A 239 10.17 6.87 -7.91
CA ALA A 239 11.25 6.38 -8.78
C ALA A 239 10.76 5.70 -10.07
N VAL A 240 9.54 5.16 -10.06
CA VAL A 240 8.89 4.57 -11.24
C VAL A 240 7.93 5.57 -11.86
N LEU A 241 7.09 6.19 -11.03
CA LEU A 241 5.98 7.04 -11.45
C LEU A 241 6.46 8.23 -12.31
N TYR A 242 7.61 8.80 -11.96
CA TYR A 242 8.18 9.99 -12.61
C TYR A 242 9.48 9.71 -13.36
N ALA A 243 9.72 8.44 -13.73
CA ALA A 243 10.85 8.07 -14.57
C ALA A 243 10.59 8.46 -16.05
N ASP A 244 11.63 8.80 -16.79
CA ASP A 244 11.54 9.03 -18.25
C ASP A 244 10.96 7.81 -18.98
N ASN A 245 11.23 6.62 -18.48
CA ASN A 245 10.66 5.37 -19.00
C ASN A 245 10.21 4.48 -17.83
N PRO A 246 8.94 4.59 -17.40
CA PRO A 246 8.41 3.82 -16.28
C PRO A 246 8.49 2.30 -16.50
N LYS A 247 8.21 1.82 -17.74
CA LYS A 247 8.28 0.38 -18.09
C LYS A 247 9.69 -0.18 -17.92
N LYS A 248 10.70 0.50 -18.42
CA LYS A 248 12.10 0.07 -18.28
C LYS A 248 12.55 0.14 -16.81
N THR A 249 12.08 1.13 -16.08
CA THR A 249 12.41 1.31 -14.68
C THR A 249 11.81 0.21 -13.81
N ILE A 250 10.52 -0.09 -13.96
CA ILE A 250 9.87 -1.16 -13.18
C ILE A 250 10.45 -2.53 -13.52
N GLN A 251 10.80 -2.79 -14.77
CA GLN A 251 11.48 -4.01 -15.18
C GLN A 251 12.81 -4.22 -14.45
N LYS A 252 13.64 -3.17 -14.30
CA LYS A 252 14.88 -3.25 -13.52
C LYS A 252 14.62 -3.63 -12.06
N TYR A 253 13.60 -3.05 -11.45
CA TYR A 253 13.22 -3.41 -10.07
C TYR A 253 12.70 -4.85 -9.98
N HIS A 254 11.93 -5.29 -10.95
CA HIS A 254 11.47 -6.67 -11.00
C HIS A 254 12.65 -7.66 -11.01
N GLU A 255 13.66 -7.44 -11.84
CA GLU A 255 14.87 -8.28 -11.86
C GLU A 255 15.65 -8.24 -10.52
N ILE A 256 15.72 -7.06 -9.87
CA ILE A 256 16.37 -6.93 -8.57
C ILE A 256 15.61 -7.74 -7.50
N PHE A 257 14.28 -7.73 -7.52
CA PHE A 257 13.46 -8.37 -6.48
C PHE A 257 13.14 -9.83 -6.75
N LYS A 258 13.27 -10.30 -7.98
CA LYS A 258 13.08 -11.71 -8.36
C LYS A 258 13.86 -12.71 -7.51
N LYS A 259 15.03 -12.31 -6.98
CA LYS A 259 15.84 -13.14 -6.08
C LYS A 259 15.24 -13.31 -4.67
N TYR A 260 14.16 -12.63 -4.33
CA TYR A 260 13.45 -12.75 -3.07
C TYR A 260 12.10 -13.48 -3.23
N THR A 261 11.75 -13.84 -4.45
CA THR A 261 10.65 -14.74 -4.82
C THR A 261 11.17 -16.19 -4.82
#